data_9ba0e0c55c64001ace80c286f730866b
#
_entry.id   9ba0e0c55c64001ace80c286f730866b
#
_cell.length_a   1.000
_cell.length_b   1.000
_cell.length_c   1.000
_cell.angle_alpha   90.00
_cell.angle_beta   90.00
_cell.angle_gamma   90.00
#
_symmetry.space_group_name_H-M   'P 1'
#
loop_
_entity.id
_entity.type
_entity.pdbx_description
1 polymer ?
#
loop_
_entity_poly.entity_id
_entity_poly.type
_entity_poly.pdbx_seq_one_letter_code
_entity_poly.pdbx_strand_id
1 'polypeptide(L)'
;MKKIIALALSLMLLLGCVSAFAEAADKQTITMLGAFTITTDKLPEGYTVNVIKNSEMEYEALITSPEAGKPDYILTMNFNDEWDGVNTLDDVSEEDMKAIKDDFYEVTELDDGDITFEDGKTGEGTPLLIAKAADGSFGAVYTIYKSHEIEVDFYHVEEENLVTEDEFNTVITFLTNVQFTPVEK
;
A
#
# COMPACT_ATOMS: atom_id res chain seq x y z
N MET A 1 30.86 -16.03 39.57
CA MET A 1 30.50 -14.75 38.92
C MET A 1 30.55 -14.79 37.39
N LYS A 2 31.60 -15.30 36.72
CA LYS A 2 31.70 -15.35 35.24
C LYS A 2 30.59 -16.20 34.57
N LYS A 3 30.10 -17.28 35.18
CA LYS A 3 29.05 -18.14 34.64
C LYS A 3 27.65 -17.52 34.70
N ILE A 4 27.39 -16.66 35.70
CA ILE A 4 26.11 -15.95 35.86
C ILE A 4 25.99 -14.82 34.83
N ILE A 5 27.10 -14.14 34.52
CA ILE A 5 27.12 -13.08 33.50
C ILE A 5 26.90 -13.65 32.11
N ALA A 6 27.48 -14.84 31.81
CA ALA A 6 27.28 -15.51 30.52
C ALA A 6 25.81 -15.97 30.32
N LEU A 7 25.16 -16.43 31.40
CA LEU A 7 23.76 -16.84 31.36
C LEU A 7 22.83 -15.64 31.17
N ALA A 8 23.10 -14.49 31.81
CA ALA A 8 22.35 -13.26 31.65
C ALA A 8 22.48 -12.69 30.25
N LEU A 9 23.70 -12.72 29.66
CA LEU A 9 23.91 -12.26 28.29
C LEU A 9 23.20 -13.15 27.25
N SER A 10 23.23 -14.47 27.45
CA SER A 10 22.52 -15.38 26.56
C SER A 10 21.00 -15.25 26.64
N LEU A 11 20.46 -14.93 27.84
CA LEU A 11 19.03 -14.70 28.04
C LEU A 11 18.60 -13.36 27.41
N MET A 12 19.42 -12.32 27.48
CA MET A 12 19.16 -11.04 26.82
C MET A 12 19.22 -11.16 25.27
N LEU A 13 20.11 -11.95 24.74
CA LEU A 13 20.20 -12.24 23.31
C LEU A 13 18.96 -13.03 22.83
N LEU A 14 18.47 -13.99 23.60
CA LEU A 14 17.27 -14.74 23.30
C LEU A 14 16.01 -13.87 23.37
N LEU A 15 15.90 -12.98 24.34
CA LEU A 15 14.79 -12.03 24.45
C LEU A 15 14.82 -10.96 23.33
N GLY A 16 16.01 -10.51 22.93
CA GLY A 16 16.19 -9.61 21.78
C GLY A 16 15.80 -10.28 20.46
N CYS A 17 16.14 -11.55 20.28
CA CYS A 17 15.74 -12.32 19.09
C CYS A 17 14.21 -12.58 19.06
N VAL A 18 13.59 -12.82 20.20
CA VAL A 18 12.13 -13.08 20.28
C VAL A 18 11.35 -11.81 19.92
N SER A 19 11.80 -10.62 20.35
CA SER A 19 11.14 -9.36 19.97
C SER A 19 11.34 -9.02 18.47
N ALA A 20 12.53 -9.29 17.91
CA ALA A 20 12.76 -9.12 16.48
C ALA A 20 11.94 -10.12 15.63
N PHE A 21 11.76 -11.36 16.11
CA PHE A 21 10.92 -12.34 15.44
C PHE A 21 9.42 -12.03 15.58
N ALA A 22 8.98 -11.45 16.70
CA ALA A 22 7.59 -11.03 16.88
C ALA A 22 7.24 -9.84 15.98
N GLU A 23 8.15 -8.86 15.88
CA GLU A 23 7.98 -7.70 14.99
C GLU A 23 7.98 -8.11 13.49
N ALA A 24 8.81 -9.10 13.10
CA ALA A 24 8.80 -9.67 11.76
C ALA A 24 7.57 -10.56 11.49
N ALA A 25 6.91 -11.09 12.53
CA ALA A 25 5.73 -11.94 12.38
C ALA A 25 4.47 -11.16 11.97
N ASP A 26 4.44 -9.84 12.23
CA ASP A 26 3.31 -8.95 11.92
C ASP A 26 3.50 -8.16 10.62
N LYS A 27 4.58 -8.40 9.90
CA LYS A 27 4.87 -7.78 8.61
C LYS A 27 4.74 -8.81 7.48
N GLN A 28 4.39 -8.31 6.31
CA GLN A 28 4.46 -9.06 5.06
C GLN A 28 5.26 -8.29 4.02
N THR A 29 5.83 -9.01 3.07
CA THR A 29 6.62 -8.42 1.99
C THR A 29 5.99 -8.79 0.66
N ILE A 30 5.77 -7.77 -0.16
CA ILE A 30 5.32 -7.89 -1.54
C ILE A 30 6.51 -7.47 -2.42
N THR A 31 6.90 -8.32 -3.35
CA THR A 31 8.06 -8.08 -4.22
C THR A 31 7.61 -7.90 -5.66
N MET A 32 7.89 -6.75 -6.23
CA MET A 32 7.85 -6.53 -7.67
C MET A 32 9.19 -6.96 -8.26
N LEU A 33 9.18 -7.96 -9.15
CA LEU A 33 10.39 -8.58 -9.67
C LEU A 33 11.32 -7.56 -10.34
N GLY A 34 12.56 -7.49 -9.84
CA GLY A 34 13.61 -6.64 -10.41
C GLY A 34 13.54 -5.15 -10.08
N ALA A 35 12.48 -4.68 -9.44
CA ALA A 35 12.28 -3.27 -9.13
C ALA A 35 12.48 -2.98 -7.63
N PHE A 36 11.52 -3.31 -6.80
CA PHE A 36 11.55 -3.03 -5.35
C PHE A 36 10.65 -3.99 -4.57
N THR A 37 10.78 -3.95 -3.26
CA THR A 37 9.88 -4.63 -2.33
C THR A 37 9.09 -3.62 -1.52
N ILE A 38 7.84 -3.96 -1.22
CA ILE A 38 7.01 -3.28 -0.25
C ILE A 38 6.94 -4.16 0.99
N THR A 39 7.31 -3.62 2.14
CA THR A 39 7.05 -4.25 3.44
C THR A 39 5.92 -3.49 4.12
N THR A 40 4.90 -4.19 4.54
CA THR A 40 3.71 -3.62 5.16
C THR A 40 3.23 -4.50 6.31
N ASP A 41 2.29 -4.01 7.10
CA ASP A 41 1.62 -4.83 8.10
C ASP A 41 0.89 -5.99 7.43
N LYS A 42 0.72 -7.09 8.14
CA LYS A 42 -0.09 -8.19 7.61
C LYS A 42 -1.53 -7.74 7.46
N LEU A 43 -2.14 -8.20 6.40
CA LEU A 43 -3.58 -8.12 6.26
C LEU A 43 -4.26 -8.84 7.44
N PRO A 44 -5.49 -8.42 7.80
CA PRO A 44 -6.27 -9.14 8.81
C PRO A 44 -6.38 -10.64 8.49
N GLU A 45 -6.63 -11.46 9.52
CA GLU A 45 -6.72 -12.91 9.35
C GLU A 45 -7.78 -13.30 8.32
N GLY A 46 -7.42 -14.19 7.42
CA GLY A 46 -8.30 -14.74 6.40
C GLY A 46 -8.26 -14.04 5.04
N TYR A 47 -7.67 -12.84 4.93
CA TYR A 47 -7.46 -12.23 3.62
C TYR A 47 -6.53 -13.06 2.75
N THR A 48 -6.82 -13.12 1.45
CA THR A 48 -5.99 -13.82 0.47
C THR A 48 -5.42 -12.84 -0.54
N VAL A 49 -4.16 -13.07 -0.93
CA VAL A 49 -3.49 -12.28 -1.99
C VAL A 49 -3.31 -13.19 -3.19
N ASN A 50 -3.97 -12.87 -4.30
CA ASN A 50 -3.82 -13.57 -5.57
C ASN A 50 -3.05 -12.69 -6.54
N VAL A 51 -1.78 -13.02 -6.77
CA VAL A 51 -0.92 -12.28 -7.71
C VAL A 51 -1.28 -12.67 -9.14
N ILE A 52 -1.73 -11.71 -9.92
CA ILE A 52 -2.16 -11.85 -11.31
C ILE A 52 -0.97 -11.62 -12.26
N LYS A 53 -0.18 -10.58 -12.00
CA LYS A 53 1.03 -10.25 -12.74
C LYS A 53 2.19 -9.95 -11.79
N ASN A 54 3.40 -10.30 -12.20
CA ASN A 54 4.62 -9.90 -11.49
C ASN A 54 5.82 -9.91 -12.46
N SER A 55 6.27 -8.73 -12.84
CA SER A 55 7.41 -8.49 -13.73
C SER A 55 8.20 -7.28 -13.26
N GLU A 56 9.26 -6.90 -13.97
CA GLU A 56 10.00 -5.65 -13.71
C GLU A 56 9.20 -4.39 -14.03
N MET A 57 8.17 -4.51 -14.87
CA MET A 57 7.39 -3.38 -15.38
C MET A 57 6.01 -3.30 -14.74
N GLU A 58 5.48 -4.41 -14.24
CA GLU A 58 4.09 -4.48 -13.82
C GLU A 58 3.89 -5.52 -12.73
N TYR A 59 3.19 -5.14 -11.69
CA TYR A 59 2.68 -6.02 -10.65
C TYR A 59 1.19 -5.74 -10.46
N GLU A 60 0.39 -6.80 -10.38
CA GLU A 60 -1.03 -6.72 -10.09
C GLU A 60 -1.43 -7.85 -9.15
N ALA A 61 -2.14 -7.53 -8.09
CA ALA A 61 -2.68 -8.51 -7.16
C ALA A 61 -4.09 -8.14 -6.71
N LEU A 62 -4.97 -9.14 -6.70
CA LEU A 62 -6.27 -9.06 -6.06
C LEU A 62 -6.15 -9.52 -4.60
N ILE A 63 -6.58 -8.69 -3.68
CA ILE A 63 -6.61 -8.95 -2.24
C ILE A 63 -8.08 -9.11 -1.84
N THR A 64 -8.49 -10.34 -1.54
CA THR A 64 -9.89 -10.69 -1.28
C THR A 64 -10.13 -10.88 0.21
N SER A 65 -11.19 -10.25 0.71
CA SER A 65 -11.68 -10.44 2.08
C SER A 65 -12.27 -11.85 2.27
N PRO A 66 -12.09 -12.48 3.44
CA PRO A 66 -12.74 -13.74 3.77
C PRO A 66 -14.23 -13.58 4.10
N GLU A 67 -14.68 -12.37 4.36
CA GLU A 67 -16.04 -12.07 4.81
C GLU A 67 -16.87 -11.51 3.65
N ALA A 68 -18.03 -12.10 3.39
CA ALA A 68 -19.00 -11.56 2.43
C ALA A 68 -19.42 -10.15 2.86
N GLY A 69 -19.50 -9.23 1.89
CA GLY A 69 -19.87 -7.84 2.14
C GLY A 69 -18.74 -6.96 2.69
N LYS A 70 -17.49 -7.43 2.65
CA LYS A 70 -16.29 -6.61 2.87
C LYS A 70 -15.66 -6.27 1.51
N PRO A 71 -15.00 -5.10 1.39
CA PRO A 71 -14.40 -4.71 0.12
C PRO A 71 -13.23 -5.62 -0.25
N ASP A 72 -13.05 -5.82 -1.54
CA ASP A 72 -11.83 -6.34 -2.13
C ASP A 72 -10.90 -5.18 -2.49
N TYR A 73 -9.62 -5.45 -2.61
CA TYR A 73 -8.61 -4.48 -2.97
C TYR A 73 -7.84 -4.94 -4.20
N ILE A 74 -7.52 -4.03 -5.09
CA ILE A 74 -6.58 -4.25 -6.17
C ILE A 74 -5.32 -3.44 -5.86
N LEU A 75 -4.18 -4.12 -5.76
CA LEU A 75 -2.87 -3.47 -5.68
C LEU A 75 -2.22 -3.55 -7.06
N THR A 76 -1.93 -2.41 -7.63
CA THR A 76 -1.14 -2.27 -8.86
C THR A 76 0.17 -1.53 -8.59
N MET A 77 1.24 -1.93 -9.30
CA MET A 77 2.52 -1.24 -9.33
C MET A 77 3.01 -1.29 -10.77
N ASN A 78 3.05 -0.14 -11.44
CA ASN A 78 3.37 -0.07 -12.86
C ASN A 78 4.53 0.90 -13.08
N PHE A 79 5.55 0.46 -13.83
CA PHE A 79 6.54 1.38 -14.35
C PHE A 79 5.88 2.25 -15.43
N ASN A 80 6.06 3.56 -15.34
CA ASN A 80 5.54 4.49 -16.31
C ASN A 80 6.66 5.43 -16.78
N ASP A 81 6.95 5.40 -18.09
CA ASP A 81 7.98 6.23 -18.73
C ASP A 81 7.72 7.74 -18.55
N GLU A 82 6.47 8.16 -18.36
CA GLU A 82 6.10 9.56 -18.11
C GLU A 82 6.67 10.07 -16.80
N TRP A 83 6.93 9.15 -15.83
CA TRP A 83 7.55 9.45 -14.54
C TRP A 83 9.06 9.21 -14.53
N ASP A 84 9.74 9.14 -15.68
CA ASP A 84 11.20 8.95 -15.68
C ASP A 84 11.90 10.08 -14.90
N GLY A 85 12.64 9.68 -13.87
CA GLY A 85 13.31 10.59 -12.95
C GLY A 85 12.46 11.13 -11.79
N VAL A 86 11.16 10.88 -11.76
CA VAL A 86 10.28 11.18 -10.62
C VAL A 86 10.49 10.13 -9.53
N ASN A 87 10.83 10.56 -8.32
CA ASN A 87 11.06 9.64 -7.20
C ASN A 87 9.83 9.49 -6.31
N THR A 88 9.07 10.57 -6.13
CA THR A 88 7.88 10.60 -5.27
C THR A 88 6.87 11.62 -5.80
N LEU A 89 5.66 11.65 -5.24
CA LEU A 89 4.65 12.68 -5.57
C LEU A 89 5.12 14.11 -5.29
N ASP A 90 6.08 14.33 -4.40
CA ASP A 90 6.63 15.68 -4.14
C ASP A 90 7.44 16.22 -5.34
N ASP A 91 7.86 15.35 -6.28
CA ASP A 91 8.59 15.72 -7.50
C ASP A 91 7.64 16.01 -8.69
N VAL A 92 6.34 15.75 -8.54
CA VAL A 92 5.32 15.89 -9.59
C VAL A 92 4.93 17.37 -9.72
N SER A 93 4.78 17.85 -10.96
CA SER A 93 4.31 19.22 -11.20
C SER A 93 2.82 19.40 -10.83
N GLU A 94 2.39 20.65 -10.63
CA GLU A 94 0.97 20.94 -10.36
C GLU A 94 0.06 20.53 -11.54
N GLU A 95 0.56 20.61 -12.78
CA GLU A 95 -0.15 20.22 -13.98
C GLU A 95 -0.33 18.70 -14.04
N ASP A 96 0.74 17.95 -13.78
CA ASP A 96 0.70 16.49 -13.77
C ASP A 96 -0.11 15.95 -12.57
N MET A 97 -0.01 16.60 -11.40
CA MET A 97 -0.86 16.26 -10.25
C MET A 97 -2.34 16.47 -10.56
N LYS A 98 -2.65 17.49 -11.35
CA LYS A 98 -4.03 17.70 -11.83
C LYS A 98 -4.43 16.57 -12.79
N ALA A 99 -3.55 16.16 -13.72
CA ALA A 99 -3.84 15.06 -14.62
C ALA A 99 -4.11 13.74 -13.87
N ILE A 100 -3.29 13.40 -12.86
CA ILE A 100 -3.54 12.25 -11.97
C ILE A 100 -4.95 12.31 -11.36
N LYS A 101 -5.37 13.48 -10.87
CA LYS A 101 -6.70 13.65 -10.29
C LYS A 101 -7.83 13.57 -11.32
N ASP A 102 -7.59 14.09 -12.52
CA ASP A 102 -8.55 14.02 -13.62
C ASP A 102 -8.77 12.56 -14.07
N ASP A 103 -7.72 11.71 -14.05
CA ASP A 103 -7.81 10.29 -14.38
C ASP A 103 -8.74 9.53 -13.42
N PHE A 104 -8.77 9.88 -12.14
CA PHE A 104 -9.72 9.28 -11.19
C PHE A 104 -11.17 9.56 -11.58
N TYR A 105 -11.48 10.78 -12.04
CA TYR A 105 -12.83 11.10 -12.52
C TYR A 105 -13.17 10.35 -13.81
N GLU A 106 -12.20 10.18 -14.72
CA GLU A 106 -12.41 9.47 -15.98
C GLU A 106 -12.66 7.98 -15.75
N VAL A 107 -11.84 7.34 -14.89
CA VAL A 107 -11.94 5.90 -14.60
C VAL A 107 -13.20 5.54 -13.82
N THR A 108 -13.61 6.41 -12.88
CA THR A 108 -14.78 6.15 -12.03
C THR A 108 -16.09 6.63 -12.66
N GLU A 109 -16.03 7.39 -13.74
CA GLU A 109 -17.20 8.06 -14.36
C GLU A 109 -17.96 8.99 -13.39
N LEU A 110 -17.29 9.49 -12.32
CA LEU A 110 -17.84 10.44 -11.36
C LEU A 110 -17.62 11.87 -11.83
N ASP A 111 -18.53 12.78 -11.43
CA ASP A 111 -18.45 14.19 -11.76
C ASP A 111 -17.40 14.93 -10.91
N ASP A 112 -16.91 16.06 -11.43
CA ASP A 112 -15.98 16.94 -10.72
C ASP A 112 -16.61 17.42 -9.39
N GLY A 113 -15.91 17.12 -8.28
CA GLY A 113 -16.36 17.39 -6.93
C GLY A 113 -16.99 16.19 -6.20
N ASP A 114 -17.26 15.07 -6.88
CA ASP A 114 -17.74 13.86 -6.25
C ASP A 114 -16.61 13.01 -5.64
N ILE A 115 -15.36 13.29 -6.00
CA ILE A 115 -14.18 12.71 -5.38
C ILE A 115 -13.47 13.76 -4.52
N THR A 116 -13.20 13.42 -3.28
CA THR A 116 -12.33 14.21 -2.41
C THR A 116 -10.91 13.66 -2.45
N PHE A 117 -9.93 14.58 -2.48
CA PHE A 117 -8.50 14.24 -2.47
C PHE A 117 -7.85 14.78 -1.20
N GLU A 118 -7.10 13.93 -0.52
CA GLU A 118 -6.36 14.27 0.68
C GLU A 118 -4.89 13.86 0.54
N ASP A 119 -3.99 14.69 1.08
CA ASP A 119 -2.57 14.38 1.15
C ASP A 119 -2.30 13.49 2.37
N GLY A 120 -1.61 12.37 2.15
CA GLY A 120 -1.16 11.46 3.19
C GLY A 120 0.35 11.25 3.13
N LYS A 121 0.88 10.46 4.07
CA LYS A 121 2.28 10.00 4.06
C LYS A 121 2.39 8.62 4.66
N THR A 122 3.35 7.83 4.14
CA THR A 122 3.79 6.61 4.82
C THR A 122 4.54 6.94 6.11
N GLY A 123 4.79 5.94 6.96
CA GLY A 123 5.60 6.10 8.17
C GLY A 123 7.06 6.53 7.88
N GLU A 124 7.57 6.29 6.68
CA GLU A 124 8.87 6.75 6.21
C GLU A 124 8.81 8.12 5.52
N GLY A 125 7.61 8.70 5.40
CA GLY A 125 7.42 10.04 4.84
C GLY A 125 7.19 10.09 3.33
N THR A 126 7.05 8.94 2.65
CA THR A 126 6.67 8.93 1.22
C THR A 126 5.27 9.51 1.05
N PRO A 127 5.10 10.53 0.19
CA PRO A 127 3.80 11.17 -0.01
C PRO A 127 2.78 10.21 -0.61
N LEU A 128 1.53 10.33 -0.19
CA LEU A 128 0.38 9.59 -0.69
C LEU A 128 -0.70 10.57 -1.13
N LEU A 129 -1.39 10.26 -2.23
CA LEU A 129 -2.66 10.87 -2.61
C LEU A 129 -3.78 9.89 -2.26
N ILE A 130 -4.75 10.36 -1.49
CA ILE A 130 -5.88 9.56 -1.04
C ILE A 130 -7.11 10.10 -1.76
N ALA A 131 -7.78 9.26 -2.55
CA ALA A 131 -9.00 9.59 -3.27
C ALA A 131 -10.19 8.86 -2.65
N LYS A 132 -11.32 9.54 -2.49
CA LYS A 132 -12.53 8.99 -1.89
C LYS A 132 -13.78 9.55 -2.56
N ALA A 133 -14.61 8.68 -3.11
CA ALA A 133 -15.92 9.07 -3.61
C ALA A 133 -16.85 9.50 -2.47
N ALA A 134 -17.56 10.59 -2.66
CA ALA A 134 -18.47 11.15 -1.66
C ALA A 134 -19.64 10.22 -1.33
N ASP A 135 -20.04 9.40 -2.28
CA ASP A 135 -21.09 8.39 -2.13
C ASP A 135 -20.61 7.05 -1.54
N GLY A 136 -19.30 6.89 -1.36
CA GLY A 136 -18.69 5.67 -0.84
C GLY A 136 -18.54 4.54 -1.88
N SER A 137 -18.81 4.78 -3.15
CA SER A 137 -18.70 3.76 -4.21
C SER A 137 -17.27 3.34 -4.50
N PHE A 138 -16.30 4.23 -4.24
CA PHE A 138 -14.90 4.05 -4.58
C PHE A 138 -13.97 4.69 -3.55
N GLY A 139 -12.78 4.12 -3.44
CA GLY A 139 -11.66 4.73 -2.74
C GLY A 139 -10.34 4.22 -3.30
N ALA A 140 -9.33 5.07 -3.29
CA ALA A 140 -7.99 4.69 -3.73
C ALA A 140 -6.90 5.39 -2.90
N VAL A 141 -5.72 4.78 -2.88
CA VAL A 141 -4.50 5.41 -2.41
C VAL A 141 -3.44 5.26 -3.48
N TYR A 142 -2.90 6.38 -3.91
CA TYR A 142 -1.94 6.48 -4.99
C TYR A 142 -0.62 7.08 -4.51
N THR A 143 0.48 6.59 -5.05
CA THR A 143 1.81 7.19 -4.87
C THR A 143 2.71 6.89 -6.08
N ILE A 144 3.80 7.64 -6.19
CA ILE A 144 4.91 7.33 -7.08
C ILE A 144 6.12 6.95 -6.25
N TYR A 145 6.80 5.88 -6.64
CA TYR A 145 8.07 5.48 -6.09
C TYR A 145 9.04 5.07 -7.20
N LYS A 146 10.07 5.92 -7.47
CA LYS A 146 11.11 5.69 -8.48
C LYS A 146 10.54 5.32 -9.85
N SER A 147 9.77 6.20 -10.44
CA SER A 147 9.12 6.05 -11.75
C SER A 147 8.06 4.93 -11.81
N HIS A 148 7.64 4.40 -10.67
CA HIS A 148 6.55 3.43 -10.62
C HIS A 148 5.34 4.06 -9.94
N GLU A 149 4.21 3.95 -10.60
CA GLU A 149 2.91 4.21 -10.02
C GLU A 149 2.52 3.05 -9.13
N ILE A 150 2.05 3.37 -7.95
CA ILE A 150 1.58 2.39 -6.98
C ILE A 150 0.21 2.82 -6.53
N GLU A 151 -0.76 1.99 -6.79
CA GLU A 151 -2.16 2.28 -6.49
C GLU A 151 -2.79 1.09 -5.76
N VAL A 152 -3.61 1.41 -4.79
CA VAL A 152 -4.50 0.45 -4.16
C VAL A 152 -5.91 0.98 -4.26
N ASP A 153 -6.69 0.31 -5.10
CA ASP A 153 -8.11 0.54 -5.23
C ASP A 153 -8.88 -0.36 -4.29
N PHE A 154 -9.96 0.14 -3.73
CA PHE A 154 -10.86 -0.64 -2.90
C PHE A 154 -12.32 -0.32 -3.22
N TYR A 155 -13.08 -1.39 -3.38
CA TYR A 155 -14.48 -1.36 -3.78
C TYR A 155 -15.17 -2.61 -3.26
N HIS A 156 -16.49 -2.56 -3.23
CA HIS A 156 -17.28 -3.76 -3.00
C HIS A 156 -17.61 -4.45 -4.33
N VAL A 157 -17.52 -5.79 -4.34
CA VAL A 157 -17.90 -6.60 -5.52
C VAL A 157 -19.40 -6.47 -5.81
N GLU A 158 -20.21 -6.25 -4.78
CA GLU A 158 -21.64 -6.02 -4.91
C GLU A 158 -21.91 -4.52 -4.97
N GLU A 159 -22.33 -4.01 -6.12
CA GLU A 159 -22.57 -2.58 -6.40
C GLU A 159 -23.53 -1.89 -5.40
N GLU A 160 -24.34 -2.66 -4.67
CA GLU A 160 -25.26 -2.13 -3.65
C GLU A 160 -24.57 -1.81 -2.32
N ASN A 161 -23.35 -2.32 -2.11
CA ASN A 161 -22.58 -2.09 -0.89
C ASN A 161 -21.62 -0.93 -1.09
N LEU A 162 -21.59 -0.01 -0.15
CA LEU A 162 -20.70 1.13 -0.17
C LEU A 162 -19.52 0.91 0.80
N VAL A 163 -18.36 1.41 0.45
CA VAL A 163 -17.17 1.38 1.33
C VAL A 163 -17.43 2.27 2.53
N THR A 164 -17.37 1.68 3.71
CA THR A 164 -17.58 2.41 4.97
C THR A 164 -16.31 3.16 5.40
N GLU A 165 -16.48 4.16 6.24
CA GLU A 165 -15.36 4.92 6.82
C GLU A 165 -14.35 4.02 7.55
N ASP A 166 -14.81 3.00 8.27
CA ASP A 166 -13.94 2.06 8.99
C ASP A 166 -13.14 1.17 8.03
N GLU A 167 -13.74 0.75 6.92
CA GLU A 167 -13.07 -0.02 5.86
C GLU A 167 -12.02 0.83 5.16
N PHE A 168 -12.38 2.06 4.81
CA PHE A 168 -11.46 3.04 4.25
C PHE A 168 -10.25 3.26 5.17
N ASN A 169 -10.47 3.52 6.45
CA ASN A 169 -9.41 3.72 7.43
C ASN A 169 -8.52 2.49 7.61
N THR A 170 -9.05 1.27 7.42
CA THR A 170 -8.26 0.03 7.46
C THR A 170 -7.22 0.01 6.33
N VAL A 171 -7.61 0.38 5.11
CA VAL A 171 -6.69 0.47 3.95
C VAL A 171 -5.66 1.58 4.14
N ILE A 172 -6.10 2.75 4.59
CA ILE A 172 -5.19 3.85 4.88
C ILE A 172 -4.14 3.42 5.91
N THR A 173 -4.53 2.75 6.98
CA THR A 173 -3.61 2.26 8.02
C THR A 173 -2.61 1.25 7.43
N PHE A 174 -3.06 0.34 6.57
CA PHE A 174 -2.22 -0.62 5.87
C PHE A 174 -1.14 0.09 5.04
N LEU A 175 -1.51 1.11 4.29
CA LEU A 175 -0.62 1.85 3.41
C LEU A 175 0.28 2.85 4.12
N THR A 176 -0.16 3.45 5.23
CA THR A 176 0.70 4.33 6.03
C THR A 176 1.89 3.60 6.67
N ASN A 177 1.81 2.27 6.83
CA ASN A 177 2.89 1.44 7.35
C ASN A 177 3.78 0.82 6.25
N VAL A 178 3.59 1.23 5.00
CA VAL A 178 4.40 0.76 3.86
C VAL A 178 5.83 1.30 3.95
N GLN A 179 6.79 0.40 3.70
CA GLN A 179 8.22 0.70 3.52
C GLN A 179 8.67 0.18 2.15
N PHE A 180 9.28 1.06 1.36
CA PHE A 180 9.81 0.72 0.06
C PHE A 180 11.31 0.41 0.14
N THR A 181 11.71 -0.75 -0.36
CA THR A 181 13.11 -1.16 -0.41
C THR A 181 13.49 -1.53 -1.83
N PRO A 182 14.45 -0.83 -2.47
CA PRO A 182 14.95 -1.21 -3.79
C PRO A 182 15.55 -2.61 -3.76
N VAL A 183 15.30 -3.40 -4.81
CA VAL A 183 16.00 -4.67 -5.01
C VAL A 183 17.42 -4.35 -5.50
N GLU A 184 18.45 -4.80 -4.79
CA GLU A 184 19.84 -4.68 -5.24
C GLU A 184 20.04 -5.59 -6.47
N LYS A 185 20.58 -5.00 -7.55
CA LYS A 185 20.88 -5.72 -8.81
C LYS A 185 22.22 -6.43 -8.73
#